data_f39c3c446e234b728dfd3b753dda3e6f
#
_entry.id   f39c3c446e234b728dfd3b753dda3e6f
#
_cell.length_a   1.000
_cell.length_b   1.000
_cell.length_c   1.000
_cell.angle_alpha   90.00
_cell.angle_beta   90.00
_cell.angle_gamma   90.00
#
_symmetry.space_group_name_H-M   'P 1'
#
loop_
_entity.id
_entity.type
_entity.pdbx_description
1 polymer ?
#
loop_
_entity_poly.entity_id
_entity_poly.type
_entity_poly.pdbx_seq_one_letter_code
_entity_poly.pdbx_strand_id
1 'polypeptide(L)'
;MYAVIETGGKQYRVSPGQTVEVELLPAEPGRSIALDRVLLVATDGQTLVGQPTVAGAKVVGTIAREGRGEKIIVFKYKSKKRYRRTKGHRQDYTYLTITDIQADGKSLVPDDERTRYERQAAKAARRYESRLGDDGATMDAVDALARDEAVGNTTSVAHDEAAIESAGASAEVAPASGEAPTRGKSARKGAKR
;
A
#
# COMPACT_ATOMS: atom_id res chain seq x y z
N MET A 1 -3.03 -18.61 -9.60
CA MET A 1 -4.39 -18.01 -9.63
C MET A 1 -4.41 -16.68 -8.90
N TYR A 2 -5.08 -15.63 -9.42
CA TYR A 2 -5.30 -14.35 -8.76
C TYR A 2 -6.57 -13.65 -9.29
N ALA A 3 -7.07 -12.68 -8.55
CA ALA A 3 -8.14 -11.80 -9.00
C ALA A 3 -7.76 -10.32 -8.84
N VAL A 4 -8.42 -9.45 -9.58
CA VAL A 4 -8.32 -7.99 -9.39
C VAL A 4 -9.69 -7.51 -8.92
N ILE A 5 -9.72 -6.93 -7.73
CA ILE A 5 -10.91 -6.39 -7.08
C ILE A 5 -10.85 -4.87 -7.01
N GLU A 6 -12.02 -4.25 -6.93
CA GLU A 6 -12.13 -2.81 -6.67
C GLU A 6 -12.87 -2.59 -5.35
N THR A 7 -12.22 -1.90 -4.41
CA THR A 7 -12.81 -1.53 -3.13
C THR A 7 -12.23 -0.19 -2.65
N GLY A 8 -13.04 0.63 -1.97
CA GLY A 8 -12.62 1.96 -1.51
C GLY A 8 -12.10 2.88 -2.62
N GLY A 9 -12.53 2.70 -3.88
CA GLY A 9 -12.05 3.48 -5.02
C GLY A 9 -10.64 3.11 -5.50
N LYS A 10 -10.07 2.01 -4.99
CA LYS A 10 -8.76 1.48 -5.37
C LYS A 10 -8.89 0.06 -5.91
N GLN A 11 -7.93 -0.32 -6.75
CA GLN A 11 -7.85 -1.67 -7.31
C GLN A 11 -6.72 -2.45 -6.63
N TYR A 12 -7.01 -3.70 -6.30
CA TYR A 12 -6.07 -4.59 -5.62
C TYR A 12 -5.97 -5.90 -6.37
N ARG A 13 -4.73 -6.33 -6.60
CA ARG A 13 -4.47 -7.70 -7.06
C ARG A 13 -4.38 -8.61 -5.84
N VAL A 14 -5.22 -9.63 -5.79
CA VAL A 14 -5.36 -10.52 -4.64
C VAL A 14 -5.19 -11.97 -5.05
N SER A 15 -4.56 -12.75 -4.18
CA SER A 15 -4.40 -14.20 -4.31
C SER A 15 -4.97 -14.89 -3.06
N PRO A 16 -5.45 -16.14 -3.16
CA PRO A 16 -5.89 -16.90 -2.00
C PRO A 16 -4.80 -16.99 -0.93
N GLY A 17 -5.18 -16.86 0.34
CA GLY A 17 -4.25 -16.87 1.47
C GLY A 17 -3.47 -15.58 1.70
N GLN A 18 -3.56 -14.61 0.79
CA GLN A 18 -2.91 -13.31 0.93
C GLN A 18 -3.69 -12.41 1.87
N THR A 19 -2.98 -11.65 2.72
CA THR A 19 -3.56 -10.54 3.48
C THR A 19 -3.29 -9.23 2.75
N VAL A 20 -4.35 -8.48 2.49
CA VAL A 20 -4.32 -7.20 1.76
C VAL A 20 -4.84 -6.09 2.65
N GLU A 21 -4.17 -4.95 2.61
CA GLU A 21 -4.58 -3.72 3.30
C GLU A 21 -5.53 -2.94 2.39
N VAL A 22 -6.77 -2.77 2.84
CA VAL A 22 -7.82 -2.04 2.11
C VAL A 22 -8.34 -0.87 2.95
N GLU A 23 -9.02 0.07 2.31
CA GLU A 23 -9.72 1.13 3.04
C GLU A 23 -10.72 0.54 4.04
N LEU A 24 -11.02 1.30 5.10
CA LEU A 24 -11.87 0.85 6.19
C LEU A 24 -13.20 0.27 5.68
N LEU A 25 -13.45 -0.98 6.03
CA LEU A 25 -14.70 -1.68 5.74
C LEU A 25 -15.60 -1.68 6.99
N PRO A 26 -16.93 -1.51 6.84
CA PRO A 26 -17.86 -1.47 7.96
C PRO A 26 -18.18 -2.88 8.47
N ALA A 27 -17.19 -3.60 8.96
CA ALA A 27 -17.38 -4.93 9.53
C ALA A 27 -16.29 -5.26 10.55
N GLU A 28 -16.65 -6.01 11.56
CA GLU A 28 -15.79 -6.36 12.70
C GLU A 28 -14.70 -7.39 12.34
N PRO A 29 -13.57 -7.40 13.06
CA PRO A 29 -12.56 -8.46 12.94
C PRO A 29 -13.18 -9.85 13.14
N GLY A 30 -12.68 -10.84 12.37
CA GLY A 30 -13.22 -12.20 12.38
C GLY A 30 -14.41 -12.43 11.46
N ARG A 31 -15.06 -11.39 10.95
CA ARG A 31 -16.16 -11.54 9.97
C ARG A 31 -15.66 -11.79 8.56
N SER A 32 -16.40 -12.63 7.84
CA SER A 32 -16.18 -12.84 6.40
C SER A 32 -16.98 -11.82 5.59
N ILE A 33 -16.35 -11.25 4.59
CA ILE A 33 -16.95 -10.29 3.65
C ILE A 33 -16.80 -10.81 2.23
N ALA A 34 -17.85 -10.66 1.43
CA ALA A 34 -17.82 -10.91 0.00
C ALA A 34 -17.64 -9.57 -0.75
N LEU A 35 -16.67 -9.52 -1.64
CA LEU A 35 -16.39 -8.39 -2.53
C LEU A 35 -16.87 -8.75 -3.92
N ASP A 36 -17.96 -8.11 -4.36
CA ASP A 36 -18.63 -8.41 -5.64
C ASP A 36 -18.02 -7.66 -6.83
N ARG A 37 -17.27 -6.56 -6.61
CA ARG A 37 -16.63 -5.81 -7.70
C ARG A 37 -15.32 -6.45 -8.11
N VAL A 38 -15.39 -7.49 -8.89
CA VAL A 38 -14.25 -8.22 -9.47
C VAL A 38 -14.07 -7.80 -10.92
N LEU A 39 -12.91 -7.22 -11.24
CA LEU A 39 -12.60 -6.72 -12.58
C LEU A 39 -11.98 -7.80 -13.47
N LEU A 40 -11.21 -8.70 -12.86
CA LEU A 40 -10.49 -9.74 -13.55
C LEU A 40 -10.30 -10.95 -12.63
N VAL A 41 -10.42 -12.14 -13.20
CA VAL A 41 -10.06 -13.41 -12.56
C VAL A 41 -9.12 -14.17 -13.50
N ALA A 42 -7.91 -14.47 -13.02
CA ALA A 42 -6.92 -15.25 -13.75
C ALA A 42 -6.67 -16.58 -13.03
N THR A 43 -6.90 -17.66 -13.73
CA THR A 43 -6.55 -19.03 -13.38
C THR A 43 -5.42 -19.52 -14.30
N ASP A 44 -4.81 -20.65 -13.97
CA ASP A 44 -3.63 -21.18 -14.68
C ASP A 44 -3.86 -21.57 -16.16
N GLY A 45 -5.10 -21.45 -16.66
CA GLY A 45 -5.44 -21.72 -18.07
C GLY A 45 -6.36 -20.71 -18.70
N GLN A 46 -7.00 -19.88 -17.89
CA GLN A 46 -8.04 -18.95 -18.39
C GLN A 46 -7.96 -17.61 -17.65
N THR A 47 -8.22 -16.54 -18.39
CA THR A 47 -8.34 -15.20 -17.83
C THR A 47 -9.70 -14.63 -18.22
N LEU A 48 -10.54 -14.36 -17.22
CA LEU A 48 -11.83 -13.71 -17.38
C LEU A 48 -11.66 -12.22 -17.09
N VAL A 49 -11.96 -11.38 -18.10
CA VAL A 49 -11.89 -9.91 -17.97
C VAL A 49 -13.30 -9.35 -17.95
N GLY A 50 -13.60 -8.54 -16.94
CA GLY A 50 -14.91 -7.91 -16.79
C GLY A 50 -15.12 -6.72 -17.74
N GLN A 51 -16.38 -6.44 -18.07
CA GLN A 51 -16.81 -5.27 -18.83
C GLN A 51 -17.99 -4.58 -18.11
N PRO A 52 -17.81 -3.77 -17.08
CA PRO A 52 -16.58 -3.49 -16.32
C PRO A 52 -16.22 -4.55 -15.27
N THR A 53 -17.14 -5.39 -14.85
CA THR A 53 -16.95 -6.42 -13.83
C THR A 53 -17.24 -7.81 -14.42
N VAL A 54 -16.62 -8.84 -13.86
CA VAL A 54 -16.89 -10.24 -14.21
C VAL A 54 -18.21 -10.65 -13.57
N ALA A 55 -19.19 -11.03 -14.40
CA ALA A 55 -20.49 -11.47 -13.91
C ALA A 55 -20.34 -12.74 -13.05
N GLY A 56 -21.04 -12.79 -11.92
CA GLY A 56 -21.05 -13.94 -11.03
C GLY A 56 -19.72 -14.19 -10.28
N ALA A 57 -18.71 -13.31 -10.45
CA ALA A 57 -17.47 -13.42 -9.70
C ALA A 57 -17.58 -12.71 -8.35
N LYS A 58 -17.00 -13.34 -7.31
CA LYS A 58 -16.91 -12.82 -5.95
C LYS A 58 -15.59 -13.21 -5.33
N VAL A 59 -15.03 -12.32 -4.53
CA VAL A 59 -13.87 -12.63 -3.70
C VAL A 59 -14.31 -12.60 -2.24
N VAL A 60 -14.11 -13.70 -1.54
CA VAL A 60 -14.43 -13.81 -0.11
C VAL A 60 -13.15 -13.65 0.69
N GLY A 61 -13.21 -12.81 1.70
CA GLY A 61 -12.11 -12.60 2.63
C GLY A 61 -12.61 -12.44 4.05
N THR A 62 -11.75 -12.75 5.01
CA THR A 62 -12.03 -12.57 6.44
C THR A 62 -11.20 -11.42 6.98
N ILE A 63 -11.80 -10.55 7.76
CA ILE A 63 -11.11 -9.43 8.41
C ILE A 63 -10.20 -9.99 9.49
N ALA A 64 -8.90 -9.79 9.34
CA ALA A 64 -7.90 -10.22 10.31
C ALA A 64 -7.73 -9.18 11.44
N ARG A 65 -7.73 -7.90 11.10
CA ARG A 65 -7.58 -6.79 12.04
C ARG A 65 -7.94 -5.45 11.38
N GLU A 66 -8.10 -4.45 12.20
CA GLU A 66 -8.12 -3.04 11.80
C GLU A 66 -6.82 -2.37 12.26
N GLY A 67 -6.43 -1.29 11.61
CA GLY A 67 -5.23 -0.54 11.96
C GLY A 67 -5.24 0.86 11.37
N ARG A 68 -4.33 1.67 11.86
CA ARG A 68 -4.09 3.03 11.36
C ARG A 68 -2.74 3.12 10.71
N GLY A 69 -2.70 3.81 9.58
CA GLY A 69 -1.46 4.12 8.90
C GLY A 69 -0.59 5.15 9.65
N GLU A 70 0.57 5.41 9.11
CA GLU A 70 1.49 6.42 9.64
C GLU A 70 0.85 7.80 9.69
N LYS A 71 1.26 8.61 10.68
CA LYS A 71 0.76 9.97 10.83
C LYS A 71 1.37 10.88 9.77
N ILE A 72 0.52 11.38 8.88
CA ILE A 72 0.90 12.38 7.89
C ILE A 72 0.67 13.76 8.47
N ILE A 73 1.71 14.59 8.49
CA ILE A 73 1.61 15.98 8.95
C ILE A 73 1.39 16.87 7.75
N VAL A 74 0.20 17.48 7.68
CA VAL A 74 -0.17 18.45 6.66
C VAL A 74 0.06 19.84 7.18
N PHE A 75 1.00 20.56 6.58
CA PHE A 75 1.29 21.96 6.90
C PHE A 75 0.81 22.87 5.77
N LYS A 76 -0.06 23.82 6.11
CA LYS A 76 -0.58 24.83 5.18
C LYS A 76 -0.17 26.22 5.63
N TYR A 77 0.37 27.02 4.73
CA TYR A 77 0.72 28.39 5.00
C TYR A 77 0.32 29.31 3.83
N LYS A 78 0.17 30.60 4.12
CA LYS A 78 0.04 31.64 3.08
C LYS A 78 1.18 32.64 3.28
N SER A 79 1.94 32.88 2.20
CA SER A 79 3.02 33.86 2.24
C SER A 79 2.49 35.25 2.54
N LYS A 80 3.26 36.08 3.25
CA LYS A 80 2.94 37.48 3.63
C LYS A 80 1.72 37.65 4.53
N LYS A 81 0.98 36.60 4.93
CA LYS A 81 -0.26 36.69 5.70
C LYS A 81 -0.23 36.01 7.07
N ARG A 82 0.93 35.67 7.63
CA ARG A 82 1.08 34.97 8.93
C ARG A 82 0.14 33.76 9.13
N TYR A 83 -0.53 33.28 8.07
CA TYR A 83 -1.40 32.13 8.14
C TYR A 83 -0.58 30.85 8.12
N ARG A 84 -0.68 30.07 9.21
CA ARG A 84 -0.06 28.76 9.33
C ARG A 84 -1.04 27.81 9.99
N ARG A 85 -1.23 26.63 9.42
CA ARG A 85 -2.03 25.54 10.01
C ARG A 85 -1.30 24.22 9.85
N THR A 86 -1.22 23.49 10.94
CA THR A 86 -0.68 22.12 10.97
C THR A 86 -1.81 21.19 11.37
N LYS A 87 -2.02 20.09 10.61
CA LYS A 87 -3.00 19.04 10.90
C LYS A 87 -2.31 17.68 10.70
N GLY A 88 -2.41 16.82 11.71
CA GLY A 88 -2.06 15.41 11.55
C GLY A 88 -3.23 14.62 10.97
N HIS A 89 -2.95 13.62 10.13
CA HIS A 89 -3.91 12.66 9.60
C HIS A 89 -3.33 11.25 9.70
N ARG A 90 -4.14 10.30 10.17
CA ARG A 90 -3.88 8.85 10.07
C ARG A 90 -5.04 8.23 9.32
N GLN A 91 -4.75 7.45 8.31
CA GLN A 91 -5.75 6.73 7.55
C GLN A 91 -6.06 5.41 8.25
N ASP A 92 -7.34 5.12 8.43
CA ASP A 92 -7.81 3.85 8.97
C ASP A 92 -7.87 2.80 7.85
N TYR A 93 -7.37 1.59 8.11
CA TYR A 93 -7.31 0.48 7.17
C TYR A 93 -7.87 -0.78 7.78
N THR A 94 -8.41 -1.65 6.92
CA THR A 94 -8.81 -3.01 7.25
C THR A 94 -7.85 -4.00 6.60
N TYR A 95 -7.32 -4.93 7.38
CA TYR A 95 -6.49 -6.03 6.88
C TYR A 95 -7.38 -7.23 6.58
N LEU A 96 -7.53 -7.52 5.29
CA LEU A 96 -8.40 -8.57 4.77
C LEU A 96 -7.57 -9.76 4.31
N THR A 97 -7.78 -10.94 4.88
CA THR A 97 -7.18 -12.19 4.41
C THR A 97 -8.13 -12.85 3.42
N ILE A 98 -7.68 -13.04 2.19
CA ILE A 98 -8.47 -13.64 1.12
C ILE A 98 -8.58 -15.14 1.36
N THR A 99 -9.80 -15.64 1.48
CA THR A 99 -10.09 -17.05 1.73
C THR A 99 -10.52 -17.79 0.48
N ASP A 100 -11.32 -17.14 -0.39
CA ASP A 100 -11.85 -17.77 -1.58
C ASP A 100 -11.98 -16.78 -2.75
N ILE A 101 -11.85 -17.31 -3.97
CA ILE A 101 -12.16 -16.62 -5.21
C ILE A 101 -13.18 -17.46 -5.95
N GLN A 102 -14.35 -16.90 -6.23
CA GLN A 102 -15.46 -17.55 -6.91
C GLN A 102 -15.66 -16.93 -8.29
N ALA A 103 -15.92 -17.76 -9.27
CA ALA A 103 -16.38 -17.34 -10.59
C ALA A 103 -17.54 -18.22 -11.00
N ASP A 104 -18.58 -17.64 -11.60
CA ASP A 104 -19.81 -18.33 -12.01
C ASP A 104 -20.46 -19.15 -10.88
N GLY A 105 -20.36 -18.66 -9.64
CA GLY A 105 -20.91 -19.32 -8.45
C GLY A 105 -20.12 -20.54 -7.98
N LYS A 106 -18.97 -20.83 -8.60
CA LYS A 106 -18.09 -21.93 -8.20
C LYS A 106 -16.83 -21.39 -7.53
N SER A 107 -16.42 -22.02 -6.43
CA SER A 107 -15.12 -21.76 -5.83
C SER A 107 -13.99 -22.27 -6.74
N LEU A 108 -13.01 -21.43 -6.98
CA LEU A 108 -11.80 -21.79 -7.73
C LEU A 108 -10.69 -22.31 -6.81
N VAL A 109 -10.84 -22.10 -5.49
CA VAL A 109 -9.89 -22.56 -4.48
C VAL A 109 -10.32 -23.94 -4.01
N PRO A 110 -9.42 -24.92 -3.92
CA PRO A 110 -9.70 -26.23 -3.33
C PRO A 110 -10.21 -26.09 -1.88
N ASP A 111 -11.14 -26.94 -1.46
CA ASP A 111 -11.77 -26.87 -0.15
C ASP A 111 -10.76 -27.02 1.01
N ASP A 112 -9.71 -27.83 0.81
CA ASP A 112 -8.64 -28.01 1.80
C ASP A 112 -7.86 -26.71 2.05
N GLU A 113 -7.52 -26.00 0.96
CA GLU A 113 -6.81 -24.74 1.06
C GLU A 113 -7.70 -23.64 1.63
N ARG A 114 -8.97 -23.56 1.22
CA ARG A 114 -9.94 -22.62 1.75
C ARG A 114 -10.08 -22.78 3.26
N THR A 115 -10.27 -24.00 3.74
CA THR A 115 -10.37 -24.28 5.17
C THR A 115 -9.07 -23.88 5.92
N ARG A 116 -7.92 -24.05 5.31
CA ARG A 116 -6.64 -23.61 5.88
C ARG A 116 -6.57 -22.10 6.01
N TYR A 117 -6.96 -21.36 4.96
CA TYR A 117 -6.95 -19.89 4.97
C TYR A 117 -7.97 -19.31 5.95
N GLU A 118 -9.15 -19.90 6.07
CA GLU A 118 -10.16 -19.53 7.05
C GLU A 118 -9.62 -19.69 8.48
N ARG A 119 -8.99 -20.82 8.80
CA ARG A 119 -8.37 -21.06 10.10
C ARG A 119 -7.25 -20.08 10.40
N GLN A 120 -6.44 -19.73 9.39
CA GLN A 120 -5.38 -18.74 9.52
C GLN A 120 -5.95 -17.36 9.83
N ALA A 121 -6.95 -16.93 9.08
CA ALA A 121 -7.63 -15.65 9.28
C ALA A 121 -8.32 -15.56 10.65
N ALA A 122 -9.05 -16.61 11.05
CA ALA A 122 -9.68 -16.68 12.36
C ALA A 122 -8.66 -16.62 13.52
N LYS A 123 -7.49 -17.28 13.36
CA LYS A 123 -6.40 -17.20 14.34
C LYS A 123 -5.84 -15.78 14.45
N ALA A 124 -5.69 -15.08 13.31
CA ALA A 124 -5.21 -13.71 13.29
C ALA A 124 -6.21 -12.76 13.97
N ALA A 125 -7.50 -12.91 13.70
CA ALA A 125 -8.56 -12.12 14.32
C ALA A 125 -8.61 -12.33 15.85
N ARG A 126 -8.61 -13.57 16.32
CA ARG A 126 -8.58 -13.88 17.76
C ARG A 126 -7.35 -13.30 18.46
N ARG A 127 -6.19 -13.34 17.80
CA ARG A 127 -4.96 -12.73 18.36
C ARG A 127 -5.06 -11.22 18.45
N TYR A 128 -5.77 -10.58 17.53
CA TYR A 128 -6.03 -9.15 17.56
C TYR A 128 -7.01 -8.80 18.68
N GLU A 129 -8.12 -9.51 18.81
CA GLU A 129 -9.11 -9.32 19.87
C GLU A 129 -8.52 -9.51 21.26
N SER A 130 -7.68 -10.54 21.47
CA SER A 130 -7.03 -10.76 22.77
C SER A 130 -6.11 -9.62 23.18
N ARG A 131 -5.49 -8.92 22.23
CA ARG A 131 -4.67 -7.74 22.50
C ARG A 131 -5.50 -6.51 22.86
N LEU A 132 -6.67 -6.33 22.23
CA LEU A 132 -7.58 -5.24 22.58
C LEU A 132 -8.20 -5.41 23.97
N GLY A 133 -8.41 -6.66 24.42
CA GLY A 133 -9.00 -6.97 25.71
C GLY A 133 -8.04 -6.85 26.90
N ASP A 134 -6.74 -7.04 26.68
CA ASP A 134 -5.73 -7.04 27.75
C ASP A 134 -5.21 -5.63 28.10
N ASP A 135 -5.28 -4.71 27.18
CA ASP A 135 -4.61 -3.40 27.35
C ASP A 135 -5.55 -2.24 27.67
N GLY A 136 -6.87 -2.33 27.65
CA GLY A 136 -7.70 -1.12 27.82
C GLY A 136 -7.07 0.12 27.13
N ALA A 137 -6.03 -0.12 26.38
CA ALA A 137 -5.11 0.83 25.79
C ALA A 137 -5.47 1.08 24.33
N THR A 138 -5.77 2.30 24.12
CA THR A 138 -5.81 3.04 22.87
C THR A 138 -5.00 2.39 21.75
N MET A 139 -5.54 2.43 20.53
CA MET A 139 -5.01 1.97 19.24
C MET A 139 -3.54 2.37 18.92
N ASP A 140 -2.87 3.08 19.83
CA ASP A 140 -1.47 3.48 19.71
C ASP A 140 -0.46 2.34 20.03
N ALA A 141 -0.91 1.26 20.68
CA ALA A 141 -0.03 0.14 21.05
C ALA A 141 0.37 -0.75 19.84
N VAL A 142 -0.39 -0.71 18.75
CA VAL A 142 -0.08 -1.47 17.54
C VAL A 142 1.10 -0.86 16.77
N ASP A 143 1.33 0.45 16.95
CA ASP A 143 2.41 1.22 16.32
C ASP A 143 3.79 0.96 16.97
N ALA A 144 3.79 0.56 18.25
CA ALA A 144 5.01 0.27 18.98
C ALA A 144 5.68 -1.05 18.55
N LEU A 145 4.88 -2.05 18.17
CA LEU A 145 5.41 -3.37 17.78
C LEU A 145 5.94 -3.44 16.35
N ALA A 146 5.50 -2.53 15.47
CA ALA A 146 6.07 -2.40 14.13
C ALA A 146 7.45 -1.74 14.15
N ARG A 147 7.79 -1.02 15.22
CA ARG A 147 9.11 -0.37 15.41
C ARG A 147 10.18 -1.31 15.91
N ASP A 148 9.81 -2.31 16.72
CA ASP A 148 10.79 -3.26 17.28
C ASP A 148 11.34 -4.24 16.25
N GLU A 149 10.59 -4.55 15.19
CA GLU A 149 11.11 -5.38 14.09
C GLU A 149 12.01 -4.62 13.11
N ALA A 150 11.92 -3.28 13.06
CA ALA A 150 12.74 -2.45 12.19
C ALA A 150 14.10 -2.07 12.80
N VAL A 151 14.29 -2.21 14.12
CA VAL A 151 15.52 -1.80 14.84
C VAL A 151 16.56 -2.93 14.94
N GLY A 152 16.20 -4.16 14.56
CA GLY A 152 17.08 -5.33 14.68
C GLY A 152 18.21 -5.44 13.66
N ASN A 153 18.40 -4.49 12.75
CA ASN A 153 19.46 -4.59 11.74
C ASN A 153 20.21 -3.29 11.46
N THR A 154 20.74 -2.66 12.51
CA THR A 154 21.84 -1.69 12.37
C THR A 154 23.07 -2.18 13.09
N THR A 155 23.83 -2.98 12.37
CA THR A 155 25.21 -3.32 12.73
C THR A 155 25.99 -2.02 12.82
N SER A 156 26.56 -1.80 13.99
CA SER A 156 27.52 -0.76 14.32
C SER A 156 28.61 -0.62 13.26
N VAL A 157 28.68 0.54 12.61
CA VAL A 157 29.93 0.98 11.95
C VAL A 157 30.54 2.02 12.85
N ALA A 158 31.59 1.62 13.55
CA ALA A 158 32.42 2.47 14.33
C ALA A 158 33.06 3.53 13.44
N HIS A 159 32.94 4.79 13.85
CA HIS A 159 33.74 5.90 13.35
C HIS A 159 35.15 5.74 13.88
N ASP A 160 36.11 5.45 12.99
CA ASP A 160 37.51 5.77 13.19
C ASP A 160 37.81 7.09 12.46
N GLU A 161 37.82 8.17 13.20
CA GLU A 161 38.53 9.40 12.82
C GLU A 161 39.97 9.26 13.18
N ALA A 162 40.84 9.15 12.20
CA ALA A 162 42.25 9.55 12.34
C ALA A 162 42.86 9.87 10.98
N ALA A 163 43.14 11.17 10.85
CA ALA A 163 44.29 11.79 10.22
C ALA A 163 44.86 11.16 8.93
N ILE A 164 44.82 11.88 7.84
CA ILE A 164 46.02 12.08 7.00
C ILE A 164 46.01 13.50 6.44
N GLU A 165 47.01 14.22 6.86
CA GLU A 165 47.53 15.51 6.43
C GLU A 165 48.31 15.35 5.12
N SER A 166 48.22 16.39 4.28
CA SER A 166 49.22 16.91 3.34
C SER A 166 49.63 16.11 2.09
N ALA A 167 49.55 16.80 1.02
CA ALA A 167 50.43 17.03 -0.14
C ALA A 167 49.58 16.98 -1.44
N GLY A 168 49.37 18.01 -2.24
CA GLY A 168 50.38 18.81 -2.89
C GLY A 168 50.23 18.68 -4.41
N ALA A 169 50.14 19.79 -5.09
CA ALA A 169 50.54 20.04 -6.49
C ALA A 169 49.50 19.81 -7.64
N SER A 170 48.94 20.93 -8.14
CA SER A 170 49.13 21.50 -9.50
C SER A 170 48.83 20.66 -10.73
N ALA A 171 47.84 21.10 -11.54
CA ALA A 171 47.83 21.31 -12.98
C ALA A 171 46.39 21.67 -13.40
N GLU A 172 46.08 22.87 -13.61
CA GLU A 172 46.04 23.69 -14.83
C GLU A 172 45.68 22.91 -16.14
N VAL A 173 44.49 23.09 -16.67
CA VAL A 173 44.14 23.32 -18.07
C VAL A 173 42.66 23.70 -18.23
N ALA A 174 42.39 24.90 -18.69
CA ALA A 174 41.12 25.36 -19.28
C ALA A 174 41.22 25.23 -20.82
N PRO A 175 40.27 25.78 -21.65
CA PRO A 175 38.83 25.50 -21.76
C PRO A 175 38.46 25.10 -23.21
N ALA A 176 37.27 24.62 -23.44
CA ALA A 176 36.70 24.65 -24.81
C ALA A 176 35.17 24.82 -24.74
N SER A 177 34.74 25.93 -25.09
CA SER A 177 33.67 26.47 -25.94
C SER A 177 32.89 25.46 -26.79
N GLY A 178 31.57 25.65 -26.86
CA GLY A 178 30.69 25.05 -27.87
C GLY A 178 29.24 25.04 -27.41
N GLU A 179 28.58 26.10 -27.72
CA GLU A 179 27.52 26.24 -28.71
C GLU A 179 26.08 25.85 -28.23
N ALA A 180 25.27 26.89 -28.11
CA ALA A 180 23.82 26.82 -27.97
C ALA A 180 23.16 26.61 -29.35
N PRO A 181 22.03 25.91 -29.46
CA PRO A 181 21.13 26.08 -30.57
C PRO A 181 19.88 26.86 -30.22
N THR A 182 19.72 27.85 -30.99
CA THR A 182 18.68 28.79 -31.32
C THR A 182 17.23 28.36 -31.20
N ARG A 183 16.46 29.32 -30.64
CA ARG A 183 15.00 29.46 -30.70
C ARG A 183 14.47 29.39 -32.15
N GLY A 184 13.56 28.47 -32.39
CA GLY A 184 12.65 28.47 -33.53
C GLY A 184 11.29 29.04 -33.13
N LYS A 185 11.01 30.30 -33.53
CA LYS A 185 9.68 30.88 -33.63
C LYS A 185 8.98 30.27 -34.83
N SER A 186 7.79 29.75 -34.69
CA SER A 186 6.87 29.53 -35.79
C SER A 186 5.50 30.09 -35.51
N ALA A 187 5.04 30.79 -36.50
CA ALA A 187 3.99 31.75 -36.57
C ALA A 187 2.57 31.18 -36.60
N ARG A 188 1.64 32.01 -36.09
CA ARG A 188 0.18 31.97 -36.28
C ARG A 188 -0.19 32.14 -37.78
N LYS A 189 -1.20 31.38 -38.21
CA LYS A 189 -2.26 31.71 -39.20
C LYS A 189 -3.43 30.79 -38.85
N GLY A 190 -4.65 31.15 -38.55
CA GLY A 190 -5.54 32.17 -39.00
C GLY A 190 -6.36 31.71 -40.21
N ALA A 191 -7.63 31.24 -40.02
CA ALA A 191 -8.80 31.34 -40.92
C ALA A 191 -9.95 30.52 -40.27
N LYS A 192 -11.02 31.11 -39.84
CA LYS A 192 -12.32 31.49 -40.43
C LYS A 192 -12.90 30.43 -41.40
N ARG A 193 -13.85 29.65 -40.92
CA ARG A 193 -15.26 29.63 -41.34
C ARG A 193 -16.05 28.76 -40.39
#